data_04f5b86168b7ac72d0ae60b182e81a3b
#
_entry.id   04f5b86168b7ac72d0ae60b182e81a3b
#
_cell.length_a   1.000
_cell.length_b   1.000
_cell.length_c   1.000
_cell.angle_alpha   90.00
_cell.angle_beta   90.00
_cell.angle_gamma   90.00
#
_symmetry.space_group_name_H-M   'P 1'
#
loop_
_entity.id
_entity.type
_entity.pdbx_description
1 polymer ?
#
loop_
_entity_poly.entity_id
_entity_poly.type
_entity_poly.pdbx_seq_one_letter_code
_entity_poly.pdbx_strand_id
1 'polypeptide(L)'
;MRIQRWFAFVVVVGGMFGAAGSLVAQEKGLVFAHRGGAHEFEENTLAAFRGSYEKGLRGFETDIRMTQDGELVILHDDTLDRTHNATGAVEQKTAAELRTVVTKKNGEPMLFLKDLLAYFADKPGIYLELEMKTGNKAQYPEERLNEYCRKLYEAARQKPHGSFYVLTSFDERPLKVVKALDANADLLLISGDPCSEKMVARARALGVQRIGCAMDGTSRAAVREAQKAGLRVTGWPGRSLQDYYLAVGLGVDAFCTDIPIAISTWKARVEQSAPVPAAHADK
;
A
#
# COMPACT_ATOMS: atom_id res chain seq x y z
N MET A 1 -7.24 -69.35 29.38
CA MET A 1 -8.04 -68.31 28.72
C MET A 1 -7.43 -66.97 29.02
N ARG A 2 -6.66 -66.40 28.10
CA ARG A 2 -6.04 -65.07 28.22
C ARG A 2 -6.74 -64.15 27.22
N ILE A 3 -7.42 -63.11 27.75
CA ILE A 3 -8.12 -62.09 26.96
C ILE A 3 -7.12 -61.01 26.63
N GLN A 4 -6.77 -60.87 25.39
CA GLN A 4 -5.97 -59.75 24.84
C GLN A 4 -6.85 -58.54 24.64
N ARG A 5 -6.56 -57.43 25.33
CA ARG A 5 -7.19 -56.12 25.13
C ARG A 5 -6.40 -55.35 24.06
N TRP A 6 -7.01 -55.03 22.95
CA TRP A 6 -6.49 -54.10 21.93
C TRP A 6 -6.78 -52.68 22.36
N PHE A 7 -5.74 -51.89 22.53
CA PHE A 7 -5.84 -50.43 22.64
C PHE A 7 -5.80 -49.83 21.24
N ALA A 8 -6.91 -49.19 20.83
CA ALA A 8 -6.96 -48.38 19.62
C ALA A 8 -6.36 -47.01 19.94
N PHE A 9 -5.27 -46.70 19.25
CA PHE A 9 -4.72 -45.33 19.22
C PHE A 9 -5.56 -44.47 18.28
N VAL A 10 -6.28 -43.51 18.84
CA VAL A 10 -6.93 -42.43 18.09
C VAL A 10 -5.88 -41.35 17.86
N VAL A 11 -5.39 -41.24 16.61
CA VAL A 11 -4.56 -40.11 16.17
C VAL A 11 -5.50 -38.95 15.89
N VAL A 12 -5.51 -37.99 16.80
CA VAL A 12 -6.16 -36.68 16.55
C VAL A 12 -5.23 -35.88 15.66
N VAL A 13 -5.56 -35.82 14.37
CA VAL A 13 -4.94 -34.86 13.44
C VAL A 13 -5.54 -33.50 13.77
N GLY A 14 -4.85 -32.74 14.61
CA GLY A 14 -5.16 -31.35 14.88
C GLY A 14 -4.88 -30.52 13.61
N GLY A 15 -5.93 -30.15 12.90
CA GLY A 15 -5.85 -29.26 11.76
C GLY A 15 -5.36 -27.88 12.20
N MET A 16 -4.19 -27.48 11.71
CA MET A 16 -3.72 -26.10 11.77
C MET A 16 -4.55 -25.24 10.79
N PHE A 17 -5.74 -24.84 11.22
CA PHE A 17 -6.48 -23.72 10.63
C PHE A 17 -6.41 -22.55 11.60
N GLY A 18 -5.41 -21.68 11.44
CA GLY A 18 -5.25 -20.59 12.39
C GLY A 18 -4.20 -19.54 12.09
N ALA A 19 -4.05 -19.13 10.81
CA ALA A 19 -3.19 -17.97 10.50
C ALA A 19 -3.76 -16.99 9.47
N ALA A 20 -4.76 -17.38 8.68
CA ALA A 20 -5.33 -16.50 7.64
C ALA A 20 -6.34 -15.47 8.18
N GLY A 21 -6.95 -15.73 9.34
CA GLY A 21 -7.99 -14.86 9.91
C GLY A 21 -7.47 -13.60 10.62
N SER A 22 -6.21 -13.57 11.06
CA SER A 22 -5.67 -12.46 11.86
C SER A 22 -5.19 -11.26 11.04
N LEU A 23 -4.73 -11.48 9.81
CA LEU A 23 -4.24 -10.40 8.92
C LEU A 23 -5.39 -9.56 8.33
N VAL A 24 -6.55 -10.17 8.10
CA VAL A 24 -7.74 -9.51 7.52
C VAL A 24 -8.35 -8.48 8.49
N ALA A 25 -8.24 -8.70 9.80
CA ALA A 25 -8.80 -7.80 10.82
C ALA A 25 -7.95 -6.52 11.03
N GLN A 26 -6.67 -6.54 10.65
CA GLN A 26 -5.73 -5.45 10.94
C GLN A 26 -5.83 -4.27 9.97
N GLU A 27 -6.51 -4.42 8.82
CA GLU A 27 -6.56 -3.38 7.79
C GLU A 27 -7.80 -2.47 7.87
N LYS A 28 -8.83 -2.81 8.62
CA LYS A 28 -10.02 -1.95 8.72
C LYS A 28 -9.68 -0.66 9.48
N GLY A 29 -9.82 0.47 8.76
CA GLY A 29 -9.48 1.79 9.30
C GLY A 29 -7.98 2.08 9.28
N LEU A 30 -7.20 1.37 8.45
CA LEU A 30 -5.79 1.63 8.24
C LEU A 30 -5.57 3.03 7.68
N VAL A 31 -4.77 3.84 8.39
CA VAL A 31 -4.25 5.11 7.87
C VAL A 31 -2.80 4.89 7.47
N PHE A 32 -2.46 5.25 6.24
CA PHE A 32 -1.11 5.05 5.75
C PHE A 32 -0.56 6.28 5.02
N ALA A 33 0.77 6.43 5.04
CA ALA A 33 1.51 7.59 4.62
C ALA A 33 1.68 7.62 3.10
N HIS A 34 0.98 8.50 2.40
CA HIS A 34 1.17 8.79 0.98
C HIS A 34 2.56 9.38 0.76
N ARG A 35 3.39 8.73 -0.05
CA ARG A 35 4.80 9.10 -0.32
C ARG A 35 5.64 9.32 0.95
N GLY A 36 5.34 8.55 2.00
CA GLY A 36 5.98 8.71 3.30
C GLY A 36 5.42 9.82 4.19
N GLY A 37 4.35 10.53 3.78
CA GLY A 37 3.73 11.66 4.50
C GLY A 37 4.10 13.00 3.86
N ALA A 38 3.66 13.23 2.62
CA ALA A 38 4.14 14.29 1.72
C ALA A 38 3.95 15.74 2.23
N HIS A 39 3.03 16.00 3.16
CA HIS A 39 2.87 17.33 3.77
C HIS A 39 3.64 17.49 5.09
N GLU A 40 4.15 16.41 5.66
CA GLU A 40 4.88 16.40 6.93
C GLU A 40 6.39 16.19 6.73
N PHE A 41 6.76 15.58 5.59
CA PHE A 41 8.14 15.34 5.16
C PHE A 41 8.31 15.72 3.68
N GLU A 42 9.54 15.63 3.19
CA GLU A 42 9.80 15.68 1.75
C GLU A 42 9.42 14.34 1.10
N GLU A 43 8.47 14.38 0.18
CA GLU A 43 7.87 13.19 -0.43
C GLU A 43 8.88 12.21 -1.01
N ASN A 44 8.61 10.91 -0.87
CA ASN A 44 9.37 9.83 -1.52
C ASN A 44 10.87 9.82 -1.17
N THR A 45 11.24 10.29 0.02
CA THR A 45 12.62 10.22 0.55
C THR A 45 12.73 9.15 1.64
N LEU A 46 13.92 8.59 1.82
CA LEU A 46 14.16 7.65 2.93
C LEU A 46 13.92 8.30 4.29
N ALA A 47 14.22 9.59 4.42
CA ALA A 47 13.95 10.39 5.63
C ALA A 47 12.44 10.45 5.94
N ALA A 48 11.56 10.58 4.92
CA ALA A 48 10.11 10.58 5.10
C ALA A 48 9.60 9.22 5.65
N PHE A 49 10.00 8.12 5.03
CA PHE A 49 9.61 6.77 5.48
C PHE A 49 10.12 6.47 6.89
N ARG A 50 11.38 6.83 7.17
CA ARG A 50 11.99 6.67 8.50
C ARG A 50 11.26 7.51 9.54
N GLY A 51 11.07 8.80 9.29
CA GLY A 51 10.40 9.72 10.21
C GLY A 51 8.98 9.28 10.54
N SER A 52 8.22 8.85 9.54
CA SER A 52 6.87 8.30 9.73
C SER A 52 6.88 6.99 10.52
N TYR A 53 7.82 6.08 10.24
CA TYR A 53 7.99 4.83 10.99
C TYR A 53 8.32 5.08 12.46
N GLU A 54 9.25 6.00 12.75
CA GLU A 54 9.66 6.39 14.11
C GLU A 54 8.51 7.05 14.89
N LYS A 55 7.56 7.67 14.21
CA LYS A 55 6.31 8.18 14.78
C LYS A 55 5.22 7.12 14.97
N GLY A 56 5.55 5.85 14.77
CA GLY A 56 4.65 4.73 15.02
C GLY A 56 3.84 4.25 13.83
N LEU A 57 3.97 4.86 12.65
CA LEU A 57 3.27 4.40 11.46
C LEU A 57 3.81 3.06 10.97
N ARG A 58 2.92 2.24 10.41
CA ARG A 58 3.26 0.93 9.83
C ARG A 58 2.69 0.77 8.43
N GLY A 59 1.96 1.76 7.93
CA GLY A 59 1.42 1.80 6.58
C GLY A 59 2.05 2.91 5.76
N PHE A 60 2.41 2.59 4.52
CA PHE A 60 3.10 3.49 3.59
C PHE A 60 2.63 3.26 2.16
N GLU A 61 2.80 4.27 1.35
CA GLU A 61 2.65 4.21 -0.10
C GLU A 61 3.83 4.90 -0.76
N THR A 62 4.21 4.47 -1.97
CA THR A 62 5.30 5.04 -2.75
C THR A 62 5.16 4.74 -4.25
N ASP A 63 5.77 5.59 -5.07
CA ASP A 63 5.67 5.60 -6.54
C ASP A 63 6.90 4.98 -7.19
N ILE A 64 6.72 3.93 -7.98
CA ILE A 64 7.84 3.16 -8.57
C ILE A 64 7.94 3.40 -10.06
N ARG A 65 9.15 3.76 -10.50
CA ARG A 65 9.57 3.86 -11.90
C ARG A 65 10.80 2.99 -12.16
N MET A 66 11.22 2.87 -13.40
CA MET A 66 12.40 2.08 -13.77
C MET A 66 13.37 2.93 -14.60
N THR A 67 14.63 2.97 -14.21
CA THR A 67 15.72 3.67 -14.91
C THR A 67 15.96 3.06 -16.29
N GLN A 68 16.74 3.77 -17.14
CA GLN A 68 17.09 3.29 -18.47
C GLN A 68 17.73 1.89 -18.44
N ASP A 69 18.60 1.64 -17.47
CA ASP A 69 19.34 0.39 -17.27
C ASP A 69 18.62 -0.63 -16.34
N GLY A 70 17.33 -0.36 -16.01
CA GLY A 70 16.45 -1.33 -15.39
C GLY A 70 16.47 -1.40 -13.86
N GLU A 71 17.02 -0.42 -13.13
CA GLU A 71 16.89 -0.31 -11.68
C GLU A 71 15.54 0.33 -11.30
N LEU A 72 14.94 -0.12 -10.20
CA LEU A 72 13.70 0.45 -9.69
C LEU A 72 13.99 1.65 -8.79
N VAL A 73 13.35 2.78 -9.10
CA VAL A 73 13.58 4.07 -8.46
C VAL A 73 12.25 4.69 -8.03
N ILE A 74 12.29 5.52 -7.00
CA ILE A 74 11.09 6.11 -6.39
C ILE A 74 10.92 7.55 -6.87
N LEU A 75 9.86 7.81 -7.64
CA LEU A 75 9.49 9.14 -8.13
C LEU A 75 8.03 9.16 -8.57
N HIS A 76 7.26 10.13 -8.09
CA HIS A 76 5.87 10.30 -8.52
C HIS A 76 5.73 10.83 -9.95
N ASP A 77 6.37 11.97 -10.24
CA ASP A 77 6.20 12.70 -11.49
C ASP A 77 6.85 11.98 -12.68
N ASP A 78 6.45 12.34 -13.90
CA ASP A 78 7.08 11.83 -15.12
C ASP A 78 8.51 12.35 -15.30
N THR A 79 8.90 13.43 -14.58
CA THR A 79 10.21 14.04 -14.64
C THR A 79 10.72 14.42 -13.24
N LEU A 80 12.03 14.63 -13.12
CA LEU A 80 12.72 15.06 -11.90
C LEU A 80 12.46 16.52 -11.54
N ASP A 81 11.95 17.30 -12.47
CA ASP A 81 11.97 18.77 -12.47
C ASP A 81 11.34 19.43 -11.23
N ARG A 82 10.28 18.87 -10.66
CA ARG A 82 9.61 19.46 -9.50
C ARG A 82 10.37 19.24 -8.20
N THR A 83 10.85 18.03 -7.98
CA THR A 83 11.35 17.59 -6.67
C THR A 83 12.88 17.50 -6.57
N HIS A 84 13.60 17.34 -7.68
CA HIS A 84 15.04 17.08 -7.69
C HIS A 84 15.85 18.16 -8.41
N ASN A 85 17.16 18.21 -8.13
CA ASN A 85 18.12 19.13 -8.76
C ASN A 85 18.54 18.72 -10.17
N ALA A 86 17.78 17.87 -10.83
CA ALA A 86 17.97 17.37 -12.18
C ALA A 86 16.67 17.53 -12.98
N THR A 87 16.74 17.32 -14.30
CA THR A 87 15.61 17.46 -15.22
C THR A 87 15.39 16.20 -16.05
N GLY A 88 14.17 16.05 -16.61
CA GLY A 88 13.80 14.98 -17.52
C GLY A 88 13.41 13.68 -16.81
N ALA A 89 13.02 12.69 -17.61
CA ALA A 89 12.48 11.44 -17.12
C ALA A 89 13.56 10.49 -16.58
N VAL A 90 13.27 9.79 -15.48
CA VAL A 90 14.18 8.76 -14.91
C VAL A 90 14.37 7.58 -15.87
N GLU A 91 13.36 7.29 -16.68
CA GLU A 91 13.39 6.23 -17.69
C GLU A 91 14.45 6.46 -18.79
N GLN A 92 14.98 7.68 -18.90
CA GLN A 92 16.01 8.09 -19.85
C GLN A 92 17.39 8.26 -19.20
N LYS A 93 17.52 7.93 -17.91
CA LYS A 93 18.75 8.04 -17.14
C LYS A 93 19.13 6.69 -16.54
N THR A 94 20.43 6.46 -16.47
CA THR A 94 21.00 5.29 -15.79
C THR A 94 20.91 5.45 -14.28
N ALA A 95 20.95 4.34 -13.57
CA ALA A 95 21.02 4.35 -12.11
C ALA A 95 22.27 5.09 -11.60
N ALA A 96 23.39 4.98 -12.31
CA ALA A 96 24.62 5.68 -11.96
C ALA A 96 24.46 7.22 -12.00
N GLU A 97 23.79 7.75 -13.02
CA GLU A 97 23.47 9.19 -13.12
C GLU A 97 22.51 9.60 -11.99
N LEU A 98 21.47 8.80 -11.72
CA LEU A 98 20.49 9.13 -10.70
C LEU A 98 21.03 9.07 -9.27
N ARG A 99 22.11 8.32 -9.00
CA ARG A 99 22.77 8.30 -7.68
C ARG A 99 23.45 9.62 -7.32
N THR A 100 23.68 10.51 -8.28
CA THR A 100 24.22 11.85 -8.04
C THR A 100 23.13 12.91 -7.84
N VAL A 101 21.87 12.54 -8.06
CA VAL A 101 20.72 13.42 -7.97
C VAL A 101 20.23 13.50 -6.52
N VAL A 102 19.91 14.72 -6.09
CA VAL A 102 19.36 14.98 -4.75
C VAL A 102 18.08 15.80 -4.85
N THR A 103 17.27 15.76 -3.81
CA THR A 103 16.07 16.58 -3.73
C THR A 103 16.41 18.08 -3.59
N LYS A 104 15.54 18.94 -4.10
CA LYS A 104 15.72 20.40 -4.08
C LYS A 104 15.58 21.00 -2.68
N LYS A 105 14.71 20.42 -1.86
CA LYS A 105 14.32 21.01 -0.58
C LYS A 105 15.36 20.73 0.51
N ASN A 106 15.75 19.46 0.69
CA ASN A 106 16.58 19.04 1.81
C ASN A 106 17.89 18.37 1.37
N GLY A 107 18.14 18.21 0.05
CA GLY A 107 19.35 17.56 -0.45
C GLY A 107 19.39 16.05 -0.20
N GLU A 108 18.22 15.40 -0.01
CA GLU A 108 18.13 13.96 0.17
C GLU A 108 18.51 13.22 -1.12
N PRO A 109 19.30 12.14 -1.04
CA PRO A 109 19.63 11.35 -2.22
C PRO A 109 18.38 10.76 -2.90
N MET A 110 18.41 10.65 -4.23
CA MET A 110 17.41 9.91 -5.00
C MET A 110 17.22 8.52 -4.41
N LEU A 111 15.99 8.19 -4.04
CA LEU A 111 15.67 6.92 -3.37
C LEU A 111 15.43 5.80 -4.40
N PHE A 112 16.15 4.70 -4.26
CA PHE A 112 15.91 3.48 -5.01
C PHE A 112 15.04 2.50 -4.19
N LEU A 113 14.19 1.72 -4.87
CA LEU A 113 13.32 0.78 -4.17
C LEU A 113 14.11 -0.20 -3.28
N LYS A 114 15.26 -0.69 -3.76
CA LYS A 114 16.10 -1.59 -2.97
C LYS A 114 16.55 -0.99 -1.63
N ASP A 115 16.82 0.32 -1.60
CA ASP A 115 17.27 1.00 -0.39
C ASP A 115 16.10 1.16 0.61
N LEU A 116 14.88 1.44 0.11
CA LEU A 116 13.67 1.45 0.93
C LEU A 116 13.34 0.05 1.49
N LEU A 117 13.42 -0.99 0.66
CA LEU A 117 13.16 -2.36 1.09
C LEU A 117 14.21 -2.85 2.08
N ALA A 118 15.48 -2.46 1.91
CA ALA A 118 16.55 -2.73 2.88
C ALA A 118 16.27 -2.06 4.23
N TYR A 119 15.75 -0.84 4.24
CA TYR A 119 15.32 -0.16 5.46
C TYR A 119 14.20 -0.91 6.19
N PHE A 120 13.27 -1.50 5.46
CA PHE A 120 12.15 -2.26 6.06
C PHE A 120 12.48 -3.73 6.35
N ALA A 121 13.63 -4.27 5.91
CA ALA A 121 13.93 -5.70 5.95
C ALA A 121 13.85 -6.34 7.35
N ASP A 122 14.20 -5.60 8.40
CA ASP A 122 14.14 -6.02 9.82
C ASP A 122 12.87 -5.54 10.55
N LYS A 123 11.90 -4.95 9.85
CA LYS A 123 10.71 -4.31 10.42
C LYS A 123 9.44 -5.09 10.03
N PRO A 124 8.93 -5.97 10.90
CA PRO A 124 7.73 -6.74 10.60
C PRO A 124 6.46 -5.88 10.64
N GLY A 125 5.40 -6.36 9.99
CA GLY A 125 4.08 -5.76 10.07
C GLY A 125 3.92 -4.48 9.26
N ILE A 126 4.74 -4.28 8.22
CA ILE A 126 4.63 -3.14 7.31
C ILE A 126 3.55 -3.40 6.26
N TYR A 127 2.61 -2.48 6.12
CA TYR A 127 1.77 -2.34 4.93
C TYR A 127 2.45 -1.38 3.96
N LEU A 128 2.68 -1.80 2.71
CA LEU A 128 3.33 -0.97 1.71
C LEU A 128 2.60 -1.09 0.36
N GLU A 129 2.03 0.01 -0.11
CA GLU A 129 1.54 0.14 -1.48
C GLU A 129 2.67 0.61 -2.39
N LEU A 130 2.90 -0.12 -3.47
CA LEU A 130 3.91 0.16 -4.50
C LEU A 130 3.16 0.56 -5.78
N GLU A 131 3.00 1.86 -6.02
CA GLU A 131 2.31 2.34 -7.21
C GLU A 131 3.17 2.21 -8.46
N MET A 132 2.66 1.47 -9.43
CA MET A 132 3.30 1.25 -10.74
C MET A 132 3.04 2.44 -11.66
N LYS A 133 4.02 3.33 -11.81
CA LYS A 133 3.95 4.57 -12.62
C LYS A 133 4.20 4.30 -14.11
N THR A 134 3.34 3.51 -14.75
CA THR A 134 3.48 3.05 -16.15
C THR A 134 2.55 3.73 -17.13
N GLY A 135 1.84 4.78 -16.72
CA GLY A 135 0.83 5.47 -17.54
C GLY A 135 1.37 6.04 -18.85
N ASN A 136 2.64 6.46 -18.88
CA ASN A 136 3.32 6.87 -20.10
C ASN A 136 3.71 5.65 -20.95
N LYS A 137 2.85 5.30 -21.93
CA LYS A 137 3.05 4.12 -22.79
C LYS A 137 4.31 4.17 -23.65
N ALA A 138 4.79 5.36 -23.98
CA ALA A 138 6.03 5.52 -24.75
C ALA A 138 7.26 5.12 -23.93
N GLN A 139 7.23 5.38 -22.62
CA GLN A 139 8.29 4.97 -21.68
C GLN A 139 8.19 3.50 -21.31
N TYR A 140 6.97 2.91 -21.34
CA TYR A 140 6.69 1.52 -20.99
C TYR A 140 5.98 0.78 -22.14
N PRO A 141 6.67 0.54 -23.29
CA PRO A 141 6.19 -0.40 -24.30
C PRO A 141 6.13 -1.82 -23.69
N GLU A 142 5.47 -2.74 -24.36
CA GLU A 142 5.09 -4.06 -23.81
C GLU A 142 6.28 -4.83 -23.21
N GLU A 143 7.40 -4.93 -23.90
CA GLU A 143 8.59 -5.63 -23.42
C GLU A 143 9.13 -5.03 -22.14
N ARG A 144 9.32 -3.70 -22.12
CA ARG A 144 9.79 -2.96 -20.95
C ARG A 144 8.80 -3.01 -19.79
N LEU A 145 7.49 -2.97 -20.08
CA LEU A 145 6.45 -3.13 -19.07
C LEU A 145 6.53 -4.50 -18.40
N ASN A 146 6.71 -5.56 -19.19
CA ASN A 146 6.86 -6.92 -18.67
C ASN A 146 8.11 -7.08 -17.81
N GLU A 147 9.24 -6.50 -18.21
CA GLU A 147 10.47 -6.48 -17.41
C GLU A 147 10.25 -5.74 -16.08
N TYR A 148 9.68 -4.53 -16.14
CA TYR A 148 9.36 -3.72 -14.98
C TYR A 148 8.46 -4.47 -13.98
N CYS A 149 7.36 -5.04 -14.46
CA CYS A 149 6.41 -5.78 -13.61
C CYS A 149 7.06 -6.98 -12.94
N ARG A 150 7.87 -7.75 -13.66
CA ARG A 150 8.59 -8.91 -13.11
C ARG A 150 9.57 -8.47 -12.02
N LYS A 151 10.40 -7.46 -12.27
CA LYS A 151 11.36 -6.94 -11.28
C LYS A 151 10.66 -6.42 -10.02
N LEU A 152 9.59 -5.65 -10.19
CA LEU A 152 8.85 -5.10 -9.05
C LEU A 152 8.14 -6.21 -8.26
N TYR A 153 7.51 -7.15 -8.94
CA TYR A 153 6.87 -8.29 -8.30
C TYR A 153 7.87 -9.14 -7.49
N GLU A 154 9.04 -9.45 -8.07
CA GLU A 154 10.09 -10.20 -7.36
C GLU A 154 10.61 -9.42 -6.13
N ALA A 155 10.78 -8.10 -6.23
CA ALA A 155 11.15 -7.27 -5.09
C ALA A 155 10.08 -7.27 -3.99
N ALA A 156 8.80 -7.15 -4.37
CA ALA A 156 7.68 -7.14 -3.42
C ALA A 156 7.48 -8.48 -2.69
N ARG A 157 7.88 -9.61 -3.29
CA ARG A 157 7.82 -10.92 -2.65
C ARG A 157 8.79 -11.09 -1.48
N GLN A 158 9.89 -10.33 -1.44
CA GLN A 158 10.92 -10.39 -0.39
C GLN A 158 10.52 -9.61 0.88
N LYS A 159 9.23 -9.44 1.12
CA LYS A 159 8.70 -8.70 2.26
C LYS A 159 9.01 -9.40 3.59
N PRO A 160 9.27 -8.64 4.67
CA PRO A 160 9.45 -9.18 6.02
C PRO A 160 8.23 -9.96 6.51
N HIS A 161 8.44 -10.85 7.45
CA HIS A 161 7.36 -11.63 8.06
C HIS A 161 6.24 -10.72 8.62
N GLY A 162 4.99 -11.07 8.36
CA GLY A 162 3.83 -10.31 8.80
C GLY A 162 3.61 -8.99 8.04
N SER A 163 4.44 -8.68 7.06
CA SER A 163 4.28 -7.49 6.20
C SER A 163 3.39 -7.78 4.99
N PHE A 164 2.75 -6.73 4.47
CA PHE A 164 1.80 -6.80 3.40
C PHE A 164 2.14 -5.77 2.32
N TYR A 165 2.61 -6.25 1.16
CA TYR A 165 2.98 -5.39 0.03
C TYR A 165 1.96 -5.56 -1.09
N VAL A 166 1.39 -4.44 -1.55
CA VAL A 166 0.33 -4.37 -2.56
C VAL A 166 0.88 -3.64 -3.78
N LEU A 167 0.76 -4.23 -4.96
CA LEU A 167 1.09 -3.56 -6.21
C LEU A 167 -0.15 -2.80 -6.70
N THR A 168 0.00 -1.50 -6.87
CA THR A 168 -1.13 -0.62 -7.20
C THR A 168 -0.91 0.08 -8.53
N SER A 169 -1.96 0.41 -9.27
CA SER A 169 -1.84 1.19 -10.50
C SER A 169 -3.15 1.82 -10.95
N PHE A 170 -3.05 3.00 -11.58
CA PHE A 170 -4.09 3.59 -12.43
C PHE A 170 -4.14 2.91 -13.80
N ASP A 171 -3.02 2.36 -14.28
CA ASP A 171 -2.91 1.65 -15.55
C ASP A 171 -3.24 0.17 -15.34
N GLU A 172 -4.21 -0.34 -16.08
CA GLU A 172 -4.60 -1.76 -15.97
C GLU A 172 -3.57 -2.73 -16.57
N ARG A 173 -2.67 -2.25 -17.45
CA ARG A 173 -1.69 -3.11 -18.13
C ARG A 173 -0.75 -3.82 -17.14
N PRO A 174 -0.06 -3.11 -16.21
CA PRO A 174 0.81 -3.76 -15.25
C PRO A 174 0.04 -4.70 -14.30
N LEU A 175 -1.21 -4.37 -13.92
CA LEU A 175 -2.03 -5.27 -13.11
C LEU A 175 -2.30 -6.60 -13.81
N LYS A 176 -2.59 -6.57 -15.13
CA LYS A 176 -2.77 -7.78 -15.95
C LYS A 176 -1.48 -8.59 -16.06
N VAL A 177 -0.34 -7.92 -16.25
CA VAL A 177 0.97 -8.60 -16.32
C VAL A 177 1.29 -9.28 -14.98
N VAL A 178 1.16 -8.60 -13.87
CA VAL A 178 1.43 -9.19 -12.55
C VAL A 178 0.45 -10.32 -12.25
N LYS A 179 -0.84 -10.17 -12.61
CA LYS A 179 -1.84 -11.23 -12.44
C LYS A 179 -1.53 -12.48 -13.23
N ALA A 180 -0.89 -12.34 -14.40
CA ALA A 180 -0.41 -13.48 -15.20
C ALA A 180 0.84 -14.14 -14.59
N LEU A 181 1.69 -13.37 -13.89
CA LEU A 181 2.85 -13.91 -13.15
C LEU A 181 2.41 -14.70 -11.90
N ASP A 182 1.44 -14.16 -11.16
CA ASP A 182 0.86 -14.78 -9.96
C ASP A 182 -0.62 -14.43 -9.83
N ALA A 183 -1.47 -15.46 -9.97
CA ALA A 183 -2.91 -15.33 -9.81
C ALA A 183 -3.34 -14.87 -8.40
N ASN A 184 -2.47 -15.03 -7.39
CA ASN A 184 -2.72 -14.66 -5.99
C ASN A 184 -2.02 -13.35 -5.58
N ALA A 185 -1.38 -12.64 -6.52
CA ALA A 185 -0.74 -11.37 -6.21
C ALA A 185 -1.74 -10.38 -5.60
N ASP A 186 -1.30 -9.66 -4.56
CA ASP A 186 -2.08 -8.58 -3.96
C ASP A 186 -2.03 -7.35 -4.86
N LEU A 187 -3.16 -7.05 -5.47
CA LEU A 187 -3.29 -6.00 -6.49
C LEU A 187 -4.41 -5.02 -6.13
N LEU A 188 -4.17 -3.75 -6.41
CA LEU A 188 -5.12 -2.67 -6.23
C LEU A 188 -5.25 -1.85 -7.52
N LEU A 189 -6.48 -1.70 -8.02
CA LEU A 189 -6.80 -0.77 -9.10
C LEU A 189 -7.10 0.60 -8.49
N ILE A 190 -6.33 1.63 -8.89
CA ILE A 190 -6.58 3.02 -8.49
C ILE A 190 -7.41 3.73 -9.58
N SER A 191 -8.30 4.63 -9.17
CA SER A 191 -9.00 5.55 -10.07
C SER A 191 -9.10 6.93 -9.44
N GLY A 192 -8.99 7.98 -10.27
CA GLY A 192 -9.34 9.35 -9.91
C GLY A 192 -10.85 9.60 -9.83
N ASP A 193 -11.66 8.59 -10.21
CA ASP A 193 -13.12 8.66 -10.14
C ASP A 193 -13.62 8.22 -8.75
N PRO A 194 -14.85 8.62 -8.38
CA PRO A 194 -15.55 8.10 -7.21
C PRO A 194 -15.77 6.59 -7.29
N CYS A 195 -15.93 5.95 -6.11
CA CYS A 195 -16.35 4.56 -6.03
C CYS A 195 -17.72 4.37 -6.73
N SER A 196 -17.79 3.41 -7.65
CA SER A 196 -18.97 3.18 -8.49
C SER A 196 -19.07 1.71 -8.94
N GLU A 197 -20.27 1.32 -9.42
CA GLU A 197 -20.48 0.00 -10.02
C GLU A 197 -19.52 -0.28 -11.18
N LYS A 198 -19.24 0.76 -12.01
CA LYS A 198 -18.26 0.66 -13.10
C LYS A 198 -16.86 0.28 -12.59
N MET A 199 -16.43 0.89 -11.49
CA MET A 199 -15.15 0.59 -10.90
C MET A 199 -15.11 -0.83 -10.32
N VAL A 200 -16.17 -1.26 -9.66
CA VAL A 200 -16.33 -2.64 -9.16
C VAL A 200 -16.27 -3.65 -10.31
N ALA A 201 -16.96 -3.37 -11.42
CA ALA A 201 -16.94 -4.23 -12.60
C ALA A 201 -15.53 -4.33 -13.22
N ARG A 202 -14.78 -3.22 -13.30
CA ARG A 202 -13.38 -3.21 -13.78
C ARG A 202 -12.47 -4.04 -12.87
N ALA A 203 -12.58 -3.84 -11.55
CA ALA A 203 -11.79 -4.59 -10.57
C ALA A 203 -12.04 -6.10 -10.68
N ARG A 204 -13.31 -6.52 -10.82
CA ARG A 204 -13.69 -7.92 -11.03
C ARG A 204 -13.14 -8.49 -12.34
N ALA A 205 -13.23 -7.74 -13.44
CA ALA A 205 -12.68 -8.16 -14.74
C ALA A 205 -11.16 -8.35 -14.70
N LEU A 206 -10.45 -7.55 -13.89
CA LEU A 206 -9.01 -7.69 -13.66
C LEU A 206 -8.67 -8.78 -12.63
N GLY A 207 -9.65 -9.27 -11.88
CA GLY A 207 -9.42 -10.22 -10.78
C GLY A 207 -8.62 -9.62 -9.62
N VAL A 208 -8.68 -8.28 -9.41
CA VAL A 208 -8.05 -7.60 -8.27
C VAL A 208 -8.98 -7.57 -7.07
N GLN A 209 -8.40 -7.56 -5.87
CA GLN A 209 -9.15 -7.64 -4.61
C GLN A 209 -9.34 -6.28 -3.94
N ARG A 210 -8.73 -5.21 -4.49
CA ARG A 210 -8.70 -3.89 -3.89
C ARG A 210 -8.96 -2.82 -4.93
N ILE A 211 -9.61 -1.75 -4.51
CA ILE A 211 -9.79 -0.52 -5.29
C ILE A 211 -9.39 0.69 -4.46
N GLY A 212 -8.74 1.66 -5.12
CA GLY A 212 -8.48 3.00 -4.56
C GLY A 212 -9.30 4.02 -5.33
N CYS A 213 -10.15 4.80 -4.67
CA CYS A 213 -11.04 5.76 -5.32
C CYS A 213 -10.96 7.15 -4.71
N ALA A 214 -11.26 8.17 -5.51
CA ALA A 214 -11.44 9.51 -5.00
C ALA A 214 -12.61 9.53 -4.00
N MET A 215 -12.43 10.18 -2.86
CA MET A 215 -13.47 10.28 -1.83
C MET A 215 -14.54 11.30 -2.22
N ASP A 216 -14.13 12.37 -2.92
CA ASP A 216 -15.09 13.35 -3.46
C ASP A 216 -16.04 12.67 -4.45
N GLY A 217 -17.33 12.89 -4.28
CA GLY A 217 -18.38 12.23 -5.06
C GLY A 217 -18.64 10.76 -4.69
N THR A 218 -17.84 10.14 -3.81
CA THR A 218 -18.08 8.78 -3.32
C THR A 218 -19.17 8.76 -2.25
N SER A 219 -20.12 7.84 -2.37
CA SER A 219 -21.13 7.61 -1.34
C SER A 219 -20.80 6.40 -0.46
N ARG A 220 -21.27 6.44 0.80
CA ARG A 220 -21.19 5.30 1.71
C ARG A 220 -21.90 4.05 1.15
N ALA A 221 -22.95 4.23 0.38
CA ALA A 221 -23.66 3.12 -0.27
C ALA A 221 -22.76 2.43 -1.31
N ALA A 222 -22.07 3.21 -2.16
CA ALA A 222 -21.15 2.68 -3.16
C ALA A 222 -19.97 1.91 -2.51
N VAL A 223 -19.40 2.43 -1.41
CA VAL A 223 -18.36 1.73 -0.64
C VAL A 223 -18.89 0.39 -0.12
N ARG A 224 -20.08 0.36 0.48
CA ARG A 224 -20.68 -0.87 0.97
C ARG A 224 -20.94 -1.90 -0.13
N GLU A 225 -21.41 -1.48 -1.29
CA GLU A 225 -21.63 -2.39 -2.43
C GLU A 225 -20.31 -2.97 -2.95
N ALA A 226 -19.24 -2.16 -3.02
CA ALA A 226 -17.90 -2.66 -3.35
C ALA A 226 -17.41 -3.70 -2.31
N GLN A 227 -17.61 -3.43 -1.01
CA GLN A 227 -17.24 -4.35 0.08
C GLN A 227 -18.07 -5.64 0.05
N LYS A 228 -19.39 -5.58 -0.22
CA LYS A 228 -20.24 -6.77 -0.44
C LYS A 228 -19.79 -7.58 -1.65
N ALA A 229 -19.22 -6.91 -2.65
CA ALA A 229 -18.62 -7.55 -3.82
C ALA A 229 -17.27 -8.24 -3.53
N GLY A 230 -16.79 -8.22 -2.26
CA GLY A 230 -15.53 -8.80 -1.81
C GLY A 230 -14.32 -7.89 -2.02
N LEU A 231 -14.51 -6.62 -2.38
CA LEU A 231 -13.42 -5.68 -2.60
C LEU A 231 -13.10 -4.91 -1.31
N ARG A 232 -11.83 -4.60 -1.09
CA ARG A 232 -11.40 -3.60 -0.12
C ARG A 232 -11.29 -2.24 -0.78
N VAL A 233 -11.72 -1.21 -0.07
CA VAL A 233 -11.80 0.16 -0.59
C VAL A 233 -10.82 1.06 0.14
N THR A 234 -9.85 1.62 -0.59
CA THR A 234 -8.97 2.68 -0.13
C THR A 234 -9.51 4.04 -0.58
N GLY A 235 -9.66 4.97 0.35
CA GLY A 235 -9.98 6.37 0.06
C GLY A 235 -8.71 7.20 -0.11
N TRP A 236 -8.68 8.08 -1.12
CA TRP A 236 -7.58 9.01 -1.39
C TRP A 236 -8.08 10.25 -2.17
N PRO A 237 -7.29 11.33 -2.29
CA PRO A 237 -6.18 11.69 -1.41
C PRO A 237 -6.68 12.23 -0.07
N GLY A 238 -5.85 12.11 0.96
CA GLY A 238 -6.11 12.68 2.27
C GLY A 238 -5.11 13.80 2.61
N ARG A 239 -5.57 15.02 2.73
CA ARG A 239 -4.72 16.21 2.97
C ARG A 239 -5.09 16.97 4.24
N SER A 240 -6.18 16.58 4.88
CA SER A 240 -6.73 17.26 6.02
C SER A 240 -7.43 16.30 7.00
N LEU A 241 -7.70 16.76 8.23
CA LEU A 241 -8.56 16.03 9.16
C LEU A 241 -9.99 15.89 8.64
N GLN A 242 -10.47 16.84 7.85
CA GLN A 242 -11.79 16.76 7.21
C GLN A 242 -11.86 15.57 6.24
N ASP A 243 -10.79 15.33 5.46
CA ASP A 243 -10.69 14.17 4.57
C ASP A 243 -10.68 12.87 5.39
N TYR A 244 -10.01 12.86 6.55
CA TYR A 244 -10.04 11.72 7.45
C TYR A 244 -11.46 11.45 7.99
N TYR A 245 -12.20 12.49 8.41
CA TYR A 245 -13.58 12.32 8.83
C TYR A 245 -14.49 11.85 7.69
N LEU A 246 -14.25 12.34 6.47
CA LEU A 246 -14.95 11.86 5.29
C LEU A 246 -14.68 10.37 5.06
N ALA A 247 -13.42 9.93 5.10
CA ALA A 247 -13.03 8.53 4.95
C ALA A 247 -13.74 7.63 5.98
N VAL A 248 -13.75 8.05 7.25
CA VAL A 248 -14.48 7.35 8.33
C VAL A 248 -15.98 7.31 8.06
N GLY A 249 -16.58 8.42 7.65
CA GLY A 249 -18.00 8.53 7.31
C GLY A 249 -18.41 7.67 6.12
N LEU A 250 -17.57 7.58 5.10
CA LEU A 250 -17.73 6.70 3.95
C LEU A 250 -17.61 5.22 4.34
N GLY A 251 -16.81 4.92 5.36
CA GLY A 251 -16.56 3.56 5.83
C GLY A 251 -15.58 2.80 4.93
N VAL A 252 -14.59 3.49 4.35
CA VAL A 252 -13.50 2.85 3.59
C VAL A 252 -12.66 1.96 4.50
N ASP A 253 -12.00 0.96 3.93
CA ASP A 253 -11.17 0.01 4.68
C ASP A 253 -9.80 0.61 5.01
N ALA A 254 -9.26 1.44 4.12
CA ALA A 254 -7.96 2.10 4.27
C ALA A 254 -8.01 3.55 3.75
N PHE A 255 -7.11 4.39 4.26
CA PHE A 255 -7.04 5.80 3.94
C PHE A 255 -5.60 6.25 3.69
N CYS A 256 -5.33 6.66 2.45
CA CYS A 256 -4.05 7.19 2.00
C CYS A 256 -3.97 8.69 2.26
N THR A 257 -2.95 9.17 2.99
CA THR A 257 -2.91 10.57 3.43
C THR A 257 -1.51 11.20 3.43
N ASP A 258 -1.47 12.49 3.09
CA ASP A 258 -0.26 13.33 3.17
C ASP A 258 0.10 13.77 4.60
N ILE A 259 -0.84 13.61 5.57
CA ILE A 259 -0.70 14.08 6.97
C ILE A 259 -0.89 12.95 8.00
N PRO A 260 -0.24 11.79 7.83
CA PRO A 260 -0.50 10.61 8.66
C PRO A 260 -0.18 10.83 10.15
N ILE A 261 0.83 11.65 10.48
CA ILE A 261 1.24 11.92 11.86
C ILE A 261 0.24 12.81 12.56
N ALA A 262 -0.24 13.86 11.89
CA ALA A 262 -1.28 14.74 12.43
C ALA A 262 -2.55 13.93 12.76
N ILE A 263 -2.97 13.01 11.88
CA ILE A 263 -4.12 12.13 12.12
C ILE A 263 -3.86 11.18 13.30
N SER A 264 -2.69 10.54 13.36
CA SER A 264 -2.35 9.63 14.45
C SER A 264 -2.30 10.36 15.81
N THR A 265 -1.73 11.56 15.82
CA THR A 265 -1.67 12.42 17.03
C THR A 265 -3.08 12.82 17.47
N TRP A 266 -3.95 13.20 16.54
CA TRP A 266 -5.33 13.54 16.82
C TRP A 266 -6.10 12.33 17.38
N LYS A 267 -5.98 11.15 16.78
CA LYS A 267 -6.61 9.90 17.27
C LYS A 267 -6.20 9.61 18.72
N ALA A 268 -4.91 9.65 19.02
CA ALA A 268 -4.41 9.40 20.36
C ALA A 268 -4.99 10.38 21.41
N ARG A 269 -5.15 11.65 21.06
CA ARG A 269 -5.78 12.66 21.95
C ARG A 269 -7.26 12.36 22.21
N VAL A 270 -8.01 11.99 21.16
CA VAL A 270 -9.43 11.65 21.30
C VAL A 270 -9.62 10.40 22.16
N GLU A 271 -8.81 9.37 21.96
CA GLU A 271 -8.84 8.14 22.75
C GLU A 271 -8.55 8.40 24.23
N GLN A 272 -7.57 9.28 24.54
CA GLN A 272 -7.24 9.69 25.93
C GLN A 272 -8.33 10.53 26.58
N SER A 273 -9.10 11.29 25.81
CA SER A 273 -10.19 12.14 26.32
C SER A 273 -11.54 11.43 26.40
N ALA A 274 -11.67 10.21 25.89
CA ALA A 274 -12.89 9.43 26.00
C ALA A 274 -13.12 9.06 27.49
N PRO A 275 -14.33 9.27 28.07
CA PRO A 275 -14.61 8.86 29.43
C PRO A 275 -14.46 7.33 29.54
N VAL A 276 -13.73 6.89 30.59
CA VAL A 276 -13.65 5.47 30.93
C VAL A 276 -15.07 4.95 31.14
N PRO A 277 -15.51 3.90 30.42
CA PRO A 277 -16.82 3.31 30.68
C PRO A 277 -16.91 2.94 32.17
N ALA A 278 -17.93 3.47 32.87
CA ALA A 278 -18.16 3.09 34.26
C ALA A 278 -18.27 1.56 34.31
N ALA A 279 -17.41 0.92 35.09
CA ALA A 279 -17.50 -0.50 35.34
C ALA A 279 -18.93 -0.75 35.85
N HIS A 280 -19.71 -1.56 35.14
CA HIS A 280 -20.98 -2.00 35.65
C HIS A 280 -20.70 -2.73 36.96
N ALA A 281 -21.03 -2.05 38.09
CA ALA A 281 -21.07 -2.72 39.37
C ALA A 281 -22.28 -3.68 39.31
N ASP A 282 -21.99 -4.94 39.09
CA ASP A 282 -22.97 -6.01 39.27
C ASP A 282 -23.49 -5.95 40.73
N LYS A 283 -24.79 -5.65 40.86
CA LYS A 283 -25.55 -5.86 42.07
C LYS A 283 -26.31 -7.16 41.98
#